data_02ecede312acb3559adca6ce73b69503
#
_entry.id   02ecede312acb3559adca6ce73b69503
#
_cell.length_a   1.000
_cell.length_b   1.000
_cell.length_c   1.000
_cell.angle_alpha   90.00
_cell.angle_beta   90.00
_cell.angle_gamma   90.00
#
_symmetry.space_group_name_H-M   'P 1'
#
loop_
_entity.id
_entity.type
_entity.pdbx_description
1 polymer ?
#
loop_
_entity_poly.entity_id
_entity_poly.type
_entity_poly.pdbx_seq_one_letter_code
_entity_poly.pdbx_strand_id
1 'polypeptide(L)'
;MAHNNITKKNYGEKMTEEIKKAKKISKNEAIDLIKNAGINIAGKITFSSTNSNSLVYWANPNTNYLDDEWWIILNDCNTRTLHVFDIPKGAISLNQMTVRKDKPYRIDIQIELNNPQFIDIRSKIRFDKWLIKSLKY
;
A
#
# COMPACT_ATOMS: atom_id res chain seq x y z
N MET A 1 -10.27 31.72 30.05
CA MET A 1 -10.15 30.23 29.99
C MET A 1 -11.16 29.60 29.04
N ALA A 2 -12.42 29.95 29.05
CA ALA A 2 -13.41 29.46 28.09
C ALA A 2 -13.03 29.76 26.63
N HIS A 3 -12.46 30.93 26.38
CA HIS A 3 -11.94 31.31 25.08
C HIS A 3 -10.86 30.35 24.57
N ASN A 4 -9.93 29.96 25.44
CA ASN A 4 -8.87 29.03 25.06
C ASN A 4 -9.41 27.64 24.76
N ASN A 5 -10.45 27.19 25.46
CA ASN A 5 -11.07 25.89 25.20
C ASN A 5 -11.75 25.85 23.84
N ILE A 6 -12.45 26.93 23.45
CA ILE A 6 -13.07 27.05 22.13
C ILE A 6 -12.01 27.03 21.03
N THR A 7 -10.93 27.80 21.22
CA THR A 7 -9.82 27.84 20.26
C THR A 7 -9.15 26.49 20.13
N LYS A 8 -8.91 25.78 21.22
CA LYS A 8 -8.33 24.43 21.20
C LYS A 8 -9.20 23.44 20.45
N LYS A 9 -10.53 23.52 20.61
CA LYS A 9 -11.46 22.64 19.93
C LYS A 9 -11.39 22.84 18.41
N ASN A 10 -11.46 24.09 17.95
CA ASN A 10 -11.38 24.40 16.51
C ASN A 10 -10.03 24.01 15.93
N TYR A 11 -8.97 24.28 16.69
CA TYR A 11 -7.61 23.90 16.27
C TYR A 11 -7.47 22.38 16.15
N GLY A 12 -8.02 21.62 17.08
CA GLY A 12 -7.97 20.16 17.06
C GLY A 12 -8.71 19.56 15.87
N GLU A 13 -9.86 20.09 15.52
CA GLU A 13 -10.63 19.65 14.35
C GLU A 13 -9.84 19.88 13.05
N LYS A 14 -9.26 21.07 12.91
CA LYS A 14 -8.44 21.43 11.75
C LYS A 14 -7.20 20.57 11.66
N MET A 15 -6.52 20.34 12.76
CA MET A 15 -5.34 19.46 12.81
C MET A 15 -5.68 18.03 12.43
N THR A 16 -6.84 17.52 12.83
CA THR A 16 -7.25 16.16 12.47
C THR A 16 -7.40 15.98 10.97
N GLU A 17 -7.97 16.95 10.27
CA GLU A 17 -8.10 16.90 8.83
C GLU A 17 -6.75 17.02 8.12
N GLU A 18 -5.88 17.89 8.58
CA GLU A 18 -4.53 18.04 8.05
C GLU A 18 -3.72 16.76 8.24
N ILE A 19 -3.81 16.13 9.40
CA ILE A 19 -3.16 14.84 9.67
C ILE A 19 -3.68 13.77 8.72
N LYS A 20 -4.99 13.70 8.49
CA LYS A 20 -5.57 12.75 7.52
C LYS A 20 -5.01 12.95 6.11
N LYS A 21 -4.90 14.21 5.66
CA LYS A 21 -4.30 14.53 4.36
C LYS A 21 -2.82 14.19 4.33
N ALA A 22 -2.08 14.52 5.39
CA ALA A 22 -0.65 14.27 5.52
C ALA A 22 -0.33 12.76 5.54
N LYS A 23 -1.28 11.90 5.92
CA LYS A 23 -1.10 10.45 5.92
C LYS A 23 -1.09 9.83 4.53
N LYS A 24 -1.63 10.54 3.54
CA LYS A 24 -1.64 10.07 2.15
C LYS A 24 -0.39 10.55 1.44
N ILE A 25 0.67 9.81 1.62
CA ILE A 25 1.92 10.06 0.89
C ILE A 25 1.82 9.53 -0.54
N SER A 26 2.60 10.10 -1.43
CA SER A 26 2.69 9.65 -2.82
C SER A 26 3.55 8.40 -2.94
N LYS A 27 3.48 7.74 -4.09
CA LYS A 27 4.35 6.62 -4.44
C LYS A 27 5.83 7.02 -4.34
N ASN A 28 6.20 8.19 -4.87
CA ASN A 28 7.59 8.65 -4.84
C ASN A 28 8.08 8.93 -3.43
N GLU A 29 7.24 9.54 -2.59
CA GLU A 29 7.57 9.76 -1.18
C GLU A 29 7.77 8.42 -0.45
N ALA A 30 6.92 7.44 -0.72
CA ALA A 30 7.05 6.09 -0.15
C ALA A 30 8.36 5.43 -0.57
N ILE A 31 8.72 5.52 -1.85
CA ILE A 31 9.98 4.98 -2.36
C ILE A 31 11.16 5.63 -1.67
N ASP A 32 11.15 6.94 -1.48
CA ASP A 32 12.23 7.66 -0.80
C ASP A 32 12.38 7.20 0.66
N LEU A 33 11.27 7.04 1.37
CA LEU A 33 11.29 6.52 2.74
C LEU A 33 11.88 5.11 2.81
N ILE A 34 11.53 4.26 1.86
CA ILE A 34 12.02 2.88 1.79
C ILE A 34 13.51 2.85 1.49
N LYS A 35 13.98 3.67 0.55
CA LYS A 35 15.42 3.79 0.24
C LYS A 35 16.21 4.32 1.43
N ASN A 36 15.67 5.31 2.14
CA ASN A 36 16.30 5.87 3.33
C ASN A 36 16.38 4.84 4.46
N ALA A 37 15.52 3.84 4.46
CA ALA A 37 15.59 2.71 5.40
C ALA A 37 16.58 1.62 4.97
N GLY A 38 17.32 1.82 3.88
CA GLY A 38 18.37 0.90 3.42
C GLY A 38 17.89 -0.20 2.48
N ILE A 39 16.69 -0.08 1.93
CA ILE A 39 16.13 -1.07 0.99
C ILE A 39 16.35 -0.58 -0.44
N ASN A 40 16.99 -1.40 -1.28
CA ASN A 40 17.26 -1.09 -2.68
C ASN A 40 16.06 -1.42 -3.56
N ILE A 41 14.96 -0.70 -3.36
CA ILE A 41 13.76 -0.85 -4.18
C ILE A 41 13.99 -0.18 -5.54
N ALA A 42 13.72 -0.89 -6.62
CA ALA A 42 13.92 -0.39 -7.97
C ALA A 42 13.12 -1.19 -8.99
N GLY A 43 12.96 -0.64 -10.19
CA GLY A 43 12.31 -1.33 -11.30
C GLY A 43 10.79 -1.21 -11.27
N LYS A 44 10.10 -2.33 -11.42
CA LYS A 44 8.63 -2.39 -11.49
C LYS A 44 8.03 -2.34 -10.09
N ILE A 45 7.37 -1.23 -9.76
CA ILE A 45 6.85 -0.96 -8.43
C ILE A 45 5.37 -0.60 -8.52
N THR A 46 4.55 -1.32 -7.76
CA THR A 46 3.13 -1.02 -7.58
C THR A 46 2.91 -0.43 -6.20
N PHE A 47 2.13 0.63 -6.12
CA PHE A 47 1.82 1.31 -4.87
C PHE A 47 0.31 1.36 -4.67
N SER A 48 -0.13 1.05 -3.46
CA SER A 48 -1.54 1.13 -3.07
C SER A 48 -1.66 1.74 -1.67
N SER A 49 -2.54 2.72 -1.53
CA SER A 49 -2.87 3.32 -0.23
C SER A 49 -4.29 2.96 0.17
N THR A 50 -4.49 2.78 1.47
CA THR A 50 -5.83 2.66 2.03
C THR A 50 -6.48 4.02 2.18
N ASN A 51 -7.79 4.01 2.36
CA ASN A 51 -8.54 5.16 2.88
C ASN A 51 -9.30 4.70 4.14
N SER A 52 -10.01 5.63 4.77
CA SER A 52 -10.68 5.36 6.07
C SER A 52 -11.72 4.24 6.01
N ASN A 53 -12.25 3.92 4.84
CA ASN A 53 -13.31 2.92 4.65
C ASN A 53 -12.83 1.66 3.92
N SER A 54 -11.53 1.56 3.64
CA SER A 54 -11.00 0.41 2.92
C SER A 54 -11.04 -0.85 3.77
N LEU A 55 -11.47 -1.95 3.18
CA LEU A 55 -11.34 -3.30 3.74
C LEU A 55 -10.19 -4.07 3.10
N VAL A 56 -9.70 -3.57 1.97
CA VAL A 56 -8.60 -4.16 1.21
C VAL A 56 -7.67 -3.08 0.69
N TYR A 57 -6.43 -3.48 0.39
CA TYR A 57 -5.54 -2.71 -0.48
C TYR A 57 -5.83 -3.12 -1.92
N TRP A 58 -6.15 -2.15 -2.77
CA TRP A 58 -6.34 -2.40 -4.21
C TRP A 58 -5.07 -2.08 -4.95
N ALA A 59 -4.46 -3.10 -5.54
CA ALA A 59 -3.24 -2.95 -6.32
C ALA A 59 -3.48 -3.47 -7.74
N ASN A 60 -3.10 -2.67 -8.72
CA ASN A 60 -3.35 -2.98 -10.12
C ASN A 60 -2.07 -2.91 -10.94
N PRO A 61 -1.10 -3.82 -10.72
CA PRO A 61 0.11 -3.84 -11.51
C PRO A 61 -0.19 -4.22 -12.96
N ASN A 62 0.68 -3.79 -13.86
CA ASN A 62 0.63 -4.24 -15.25
C ASN A 62 0.91 -5.73 -15.30
N THR A 63 0.22 -6.45 -16.20
CA THR A 63 0.38 -7.91 -16.34
C THR A 63 1.82 -8.31 -16.65
N ASN A 64 2.57 -7.47 -17.38
CA ASN A 64 3.97 -7.76 -17.71
C ASN A 64 4.92 -7.68 -16.50
N TYR A 65 4.48 -7.15 -15.35
CA TYR A 65 5.30 -7.14 -14.14
C TYR A 65 5.65 -8.56 -13.69
N LEU A 66 4.76 -9.53 -13.95
CA LEU A 66 4.97 -10.91 -13.54
C LEU A 66 6.15 -11.58 -14.23
N ASP A 67 6.60 -11.04 -15.36
CA ASP A 67 7.73 -11.56 -16.14
C ASP A 67 9.09 -11.20 -15.56
N ASP A 68 9.12 -10.33 -14.56
CA ASP A 68 10.31 -9.83 -13.89
C ASP A 68 10.17 -9.89 -12.38
N GLU A 69 11.24 -9.55 -11.65
CA GLU A 69 11.16 -9.15 -10.27
C GLU A 69 10.33 -7.86 -10.19
N TRP A 70 9.43 -7.78 -9.23
CA TRP A 70 8.61 -6.59 -9.03
C TRP A 70 8.28 -6.38 -7.56
N TRP A 71 7.84 -5.18 -7.23
CA TRP A 71 7.62 -4.76 -5.85
C TRP A 71 6.19 -4.30 -5.65
N ILE A 72 5.67 -4.56 -4.45
CA ILE A 72 4.44 -3.94 -3.99
C ILE A 72 4.75 -3.14 -2.73
N ILE A 73 4.21 -1.92 -2.67
CA ILE A 73 4.19 -1.10 -1.47
C ILE A 73 2.73 -0.94 -1.07
N LEU A 74 2.37 -1.41 0.11
CA LEU A 74 1.05 -1.20 0.69
C LEU A 74 1.16 -0.14 1.77
N ASN A 75 0.46 0.97 1.59
CA ASN A 75 0.45 2.07 2.54
C ASN A 75 -0.81 2.00 3.39
N ASP A 76 -0.66 1.62 4.65
CA ASP A 76 -1.72 1.74 5.64
C ASP A 76 -1.70 3.16 6.20
N CYS A 77 -2.60 4.00 5.70
CA CYS A 77 -2.68 5.41 6.10
C CYS A 77 -3.08 5.59 7.56
N ASN A 78 -3.85 4.66 8.11
CA ASN A 78 -4.35 4.77 9.48
C ASN A 78 -3.24 4.55 10.51
N THR A 79 -2.32 3.64 10.23
CA THR A 79 -1.19 3.32 11.12
C THR A 79 0.11 3.96 10.67
N ARG A 80 0.11 4.66 9.54
CA ARG A 80 1.30 5.25 8.91
C ARG A 80 2.40 4.19 8.74
N THR A 81 2.03 3.10 8.11
CA THR A 81 2.91 1.95 7.90
C THR A 81 3.01 1.62 6.42
N LEU A 82 4.23 1.47 5.92
CA LEU A 82 4.51 0.95 4.59
C LEU A 82 4.91 -0.51 4.72
N HIS A 83 4.16 -1.38 4.06
CA HIS A 83 4.52 -2.79 3.93
C HIS A 83 5.17 -3.00 2.58
N VAL A 84 6.40 -3.48 2.56
CA VAL A 84 7.24 -3.57 1.36
C VAL A 84 7.46 -5.03 1.00
N PHE A 85 7.09 -5.39 -0.22
CA PHE A 85 7.18 -6.76 -0.73
C PHE A 85 8.07 -6.79 -1.96
N ASP A 86 9.00 -7.73 -1.99
CA ASP A 86 9.82 -8.03 -3.16
C ASP A 86 9.37 -9.38 -3.72
N ILE A 87 8.78 -9.36 -4.91
CA ILE A 87 8.20 -10.55 -5.52
C ILE A 87 9.16 -11.05 -6.60
N PRO A 88 9.71 -12.26 -6.43
CA PRO A 88 10.66 -12.80 -7.39
C PRO A 88 10.04 -13.02 -8.78
N LYS A 89 10.87 -12.92 -9.80
CA LYS A 89 10.50 -13.30 -11.15
C LYS A 89 9.89 -14.69 -11.18
N GLY A 90 8.73 -14.83 -11.83
CA GLY A 90 8.07 -16.12 -11.99
C GLY A 90 7.39 -16.68 -10.75
N ALA A 91 7.37 -15.92 -9.63
CA ALA A 91 6.71 -16.38 -8.40
C ALA A 91 5.20 -16.52 -8.55
N ILE A 92 4.61 -15.70 -9.42
CA ILE A 92 3.18 -15.71 -9.70
C ILE A 92 2.97 -15.82 -11.20
N SER A 93 2.10 -16.73 -11.62
CA SER A 93 1.69 -16.87 -13.02
C SER A 93 0.41 -16.08 -13.27
N LEU A 94 0.27 -15.53 -14.48
CA LEU A 94 -0.90 -14.73 -14.83
C LEU A 94 -2.22 -15.51 -14.68
N ASN A 95 -2.21 -16.81 -14.98
CA ASN A 95 -3.39 -17.67 -14.85
C ASN A 95 -3.86 -17.86 -13.40
N GLN A 96 -3.03 -17.54 -12.41
CA GLN A 96 -3.41 -17.55 -10.99
C GLN A 96 -4.14 -16.27 -10.57
N MET A 97 -4.09 -15.23 -11.40
CA MET A 97 -4.56 -13.91 -11.06
C MET A 97 -5.85 -13.56 -11.80
N THR A 98 -6.56 -12.58 -11.26
CA THR A 98 -7.70 -11.97 -11.93
C THR A 98 -7.23 -10.69 -12.62
N VAL A 99 -7.56 -10.54 -13.90
CA VAL A 99 -7.30 -9.30 -14.64
C VAL A 99 -8.55 -8.41 -14.59
N ARG A 100 -8.35 -7.10 -14.70
CA ARG A 100 -9.45 -6.15 -14.73
C ARG A 100 -10.20 -6.27 -16.05
N LYS A 101 -11.54 -6.30 -15.98
CA LYS A 101 -12.39 -6.38 -17.18
C LYS A 101 -12.30 -5.11 -18.03
N ASP A 102 -12.18 -3.96 -17.38
CA ASP A 102 -12.09 -2.65 -18.05
C ASP A 102 -10.69 -2.36 -18.58
N LYS A 103 -9.66 -3.00 -18.01
CA LYS A 103 -8.26 -2.83 -18.38
C LYS A 103 -7.54 -4.19 -18.32
N PRO A 104 -7.66 -5.03 -19.38
CA PRO A 104 -7.13 -6.40 -19.34
C PRO A 104 -5.60 -6.50 -19.19
N TYR A 105 -4.87 -5.40 -19.36
CA TYR A 105 -3.43 -5.32 -19.12
C TYR A 105 -3.10 -5.04 -17.65
N ARG A 106 -4.10 -4.93 -16.78
CA ARG A 106 -3.94 -4.72 -15.35
C ARG A 106 -4.46 -5.90 -14.55
N ILE A 107 -3.71 -6.29 -13.54
CA ILE A 107 -4.14 -7.30 -12.58
C ILE A 107 -5.01 -6.65 -11.52
N ASP A 108 -5.99 -7.36 -11.02
CA ASP A 108 -6.85 -6.95 -9.91
C ASP A 108 -6.43 -7.71 -8.66
N ILE A 109 -5.63 -7.07 -7.81
CA ILE A 109 -5.18 -7.60 -6.52
C ILE A 109 -5.93 -6.86 -5.42
N GLN A 110 -6.53 -7.62 -4.49
CA GLN A 110 -7.25 -7.07 -3.35
C GLN A 110 -6.75 -7.77 -2.09
N ILE A 111 -5.77 -7.17 -1.43
CA ILE A 111 -5.14 -7.74 -0.24
C ILE A 111 -5.89 -7.29 1.00
N GLU A 112 -6.33 -8.25 1.83
CA GLU A 112 -7.05 -7.97 3.06
C GLU A 112 -6.25 -7.10 4.02
N LEU A 113 -6.91 -6.07 4.57
CA LEU A 113 -6.36 -5.30 5.67
C LEU A 113 -6.35 -6.13 6.96
N ASN A 114 -5.42 -5.80 7.84
CA ASN A 114 -5.32 -6.41 9.17
C ASN A 114 -5.18 -7.94 9.17
N ASN A 115 -4.75 -8.50 8.06
CA ASN A 115 -4.43 -9.92 7.95
C ASN A 115 -2.92 -10.07 7.81
N PRO A 116 -2.23 -10.68 8.79
CA PRO A 116 -0.77 -10.81 8.76
C PRO A 116 -0.27 -11.70 7.63
N GLN A 117 -1.14 -12.46 6.99
CA GLN A 117 -0.79 -13.28 5.83
C GLN A 117 -0.86 -12.49 4.52
N PHE A 118 -1.38 -11.28 4.52
CA PHE A 118 -1.52 -10.44 3.33
C PHE A 118 -2.11 -11.22 2.15
N ILE A 119 -3.31 -11.77 2.37
CA ILE A 119 -3.99 -12.61 1.39
C ILE A 119 -4.68 -11.77 0.35
N ASP A 120 -4.42 -12.06 -0.94
CA ASP A 120 -5.27 -11.57 -2.03
C ASP A 120 -6.58 -12.36 -2.02
N ILE A 121 -7.70 -11.68 -1.80
CA ILE A 121 -9.01 -12.33 -1.70
C ILE A 121 -9.47 -12.95 -3.01
N ARG A 122 -8.92 -12.51 -4.14
CA ARG A 122 -9.28 -13.02 -5.47
C ARG A 122 -8.57 -14.33 -5.80
N SER A 123 -7.26 -14.36 -5.65
CA SER A 123 -6.42 -15.53 -5.99
C SER A 123 -6.17 -16.46 -4.82
N LYS A 124 -6.37 -15.99 -3.57
CA LYS A 124 -5.99 -16.66 -2.33
C LYS A 124 -4.48 -16.76 -2.12
N ILE A 125 -3.70 -16.07 -2.93
CA ILE A 125 -2.23 -16.03 -2.76
C ILE A 125 -1.89 -15.23 -1.50
N ARG A 126 -0.97 -15.76 -0.71
CA ARG A 126 -0.41 -15.11 0.46
C ARG A 126 0.84 -14.35 0.05
N PHE A 127 0.84 -13.05 0.31
CA PHE A 127 1.97 -12.19 -0.02
C PHE A 127 2.97 -12.08 1.13
N ASP A 128 2.65 -12.55 2.33
CA ASP A 128 3.54 -12.45 3.51
C ASP A 128 4.92 -13.09 3.28
N LYS A 129 4.99 -14.13 2.47
CA LYS A 129 6.26 -14.79 2.14
C LYS A 129 7.25 -13.89 1.37
N TRP A 130 6.78 -12.80 0.81
CA TRP A 130 7.62 -11.82 0.09
C TRP A 130 7.75 -10.50 0.84
N LEU A 131 7.24 -10.42 2.06
CA LEU A 131 7.36 -9.22 2.88
C LEU A 131 8.81 -9.03 3.30
N ILE A 132 9.39 -7.88 2.93
CA ILE A 132 10.75 -7.50 3.32
C ILE A 132 10.72 -6.75 4.64
N LYS A 133 9.82 -5.79 4.77
CA LYS A 133 9.77 -4.92 5.93
C LYS A 133 8.43 -4.21 6.03
N SER A 134 8.02 -3.95 7.26
CA SER A 134 6.94 -3.01 7.59
C SER A 134 7.57 -1.79 8.25
N LEU A 135 7.43 -0.63 7.63
CA LEU A 135 8.15 0.58 7.98
C LEU A 135 7.16 1.65 8.45
N LYS A 136 7.35 2.13 9.68
CA LYS A 136 6.60 3.27 10.21
C LYS A 136 7.17 4.58 9.69
N TYR A 137 6.29 5.55 9.45
CA TYR A 137 6.73 6.88 9.02
C TYR A 137 5.93 8.01 9.66
#